data_bcd34905971199b7ef6da3d112a8a80b
#
_entry.id   bcd34905971199b7ef6da3d112a8a80b
#
_cell.length_a   1.000
_cell.length_b   1.000
_cell.length_c   1.000
_cell.angle_alpha   90.00
_cell.angle_beta   90.00
_cell.angle_gamma   90.00
#
_symmetry.space_group_name_H-M   'P 1'
#
loop_
_entity.id
_entity.type
_entity.pdbx_description
1 polymer ?
#
loop_
_entity_poly.entity_id
_entity_poly.type
_entity_poly.pdbx_seq_one_letter_code
_entity_poly.pdbx_strand_id
1 'polypeptide(L)'
;MKKFSLKPLGDSCMKTLCKSWLFIGLLMAFCLAACSDDDDNAETPIFPEKQNLICNSNDTREFTFTANTNWSLASSAIWCKFKTDDEEEFVLSGTAGTQTVTLVITDENMQVGNVSVAKLELTMGGQTIVIGEVTRSKVDYKLKIYDKEGNDITEDGVLKVGYQEYLRFDVEANFRFAATNLPGWVELEGGSLVGAVNKKVQGGLRIIENESREKYPVSASDENVITFSDEEGRAFHTIRLAYEGMTPGKMELKRPSSYATDWVVSMDGKTFTQKSTGGSTGEVVVKKRMPFTVKTLKDDFEIVFLSKGWDDNIHLKGSMYDFFTYEWIHYEKDGGNLNLIVDDYIPNTMNGDPDERSGYVLAFSRADYEKIKDNLEEAIVVNGEIDYKYEQNNLLIGFTQKEVKEEGGSQSFKIKKMGYLDVTPTKTTDTSILNLLEGNYNIEPVGGINLS
;
A
#
# COMPACT_ATOMS: atom_id res chain seq x y z
N MET A 1 -4.74 3.28 -58.31
CA MET A 1 -5.28 4.63 -58.08
C MET A 1 -6.79 4.61 -58.18
N LYS A 2 -7.49 4.63 -57.02
CA LYS A 2 -8.95 4.82 -56.99
C LYS A 2 -9.24 6.10 -56.25
N LYS A 3 -9.80 7.06 -56.94
CA LYS A 3 -10.25 8.36 -56.38
C LYS A 3 -11.55 8.11 -55.59
N PHE A 4 -11.54 8.47 -54.32
CA PHE A 4 -12.78 8.58 -53.53
C PHE A 4 -13.33 10.00 -53.68
N SER A 5 -14.56 10.08 -54.15
CA SER A 5 -15.33 11.31 -54.27
C SER A 5 -16.13 11.52 -52.98
N LEU A 6 -15.90 12.65 -52.32
CA LEU A 6 -16.70 13.12 -51.17
C LEU A 6 -17.96 13.82 -51.73
N LYS A 7 -19.13 13.33 -51.31
CA LYS A 7 -20.41 14.03 -51.52
C LYS A 7 -20.58 15.09 -50.43
N PRO A 8 -21.11 16.27 -50.72
CA PRO A 8 -21.38 17.29 -49.72
C PRO A 8 -22.61 16.93 -48.87
N LEU A 9 -22.45 17.10 -47.52
CA LEU A 9 -23.54 16.98 -46.56
C LEU A 9 -24.52 18.16 -46.74
N GLY A 10 -25.80 17.80 -46.70
CA GLY A 10 -26.90 18.70 -47.03
C GLY A 10 -27.16 19.81 -45.97
N ASP A 11 -27.74 20.85 -46.48
CA ASP A 11 -28.11 22.14 -45.88
C ASP A 11 -29.08 22.13 -44.67
N SER A 12 -29.43 20.97 -44.13
CA SER A 12 -30.41 20.85 -43.03
C SER A 12 -29.83 21.02 -41.66
N CYS A 13 -28.51 20.87 -41.46
CA CYS A 13 -27.88 20.94 -40.13
C CYS A 13 -27.55 22.38 -39.69
N MET A 14 -27.48 23.33 -40.64
CA MET A 14 -27.07 24.71 -40.34
C MET A 14 -28.20 25.62 -39.86
N LYS A 15 -29.47 25.18 -40.04
CA LYS A 15 -30.65 26.00 -39.63
C LYS A 15 -31.05 25.80 -38.16
N THR A 16 -30.59 24.72 -37.53
CA THR A 16 -30.89 24.43 -36.11
C THR A 16 -29.89 25.11 -35.18
N LEU A 17 -28.65 25.29 -35.59
CA LEU A 17 -27.58 25.93 -34.82
C LEU A 17 -27.77 27.46 -34.70
N CYS A 18 -28.36 28.10 -35.70
CA CYS A 18 -28.59 29.57 -35.65
C CYS A 18 -29.70 30.01 -34.70
N LYS A 19 -30.67 29.16 -34.35
CA LYS A 19 -31.73 29.51 -33.40
C LYS A 19 -31.30 29.46 -31.94
N SER A 20 -30.33 28.68 -31.60
CA SER A 20 -29.81 28.58 -30.24
C SER A 20 -28.92 29.76 -29.85
N TRP A 21 -28.23 30.37 -30.81
CA TRP A 21 -27.36 31.54 -30.51
C TRP A 21 -28.09 32.87 -30.33
N LEU A 22 -29.33 33.00 -30.82
CA LEU A 22 -30.13 34.21 -30.64
C LEU A 22 -30.66 34.36 -29.20
N PHE A 23 -30.83 33.27 -28.47
CA PHE A 23 -31.26 33.33 -27.06
C PHE A 23 -30.11 33.69 -26.10
N ILE A 24 -28.88 33.31 -26.43
CA ILE A 24 -27.69 33.64 -25.61
C ILE A 24 -27.33 35.13 -25.75
N GLY A 25 -27.59 35.73 -26.92
CA GLY A 25 -27.32 37.17 -27.16
C GLY A 25 -28.27 38.13 -26.41
N LEU A 26 -29.47 37.69 -26.06
CA LEU A 26 -30.45 38.56 -25.41
C LEU A 26 -30.25 38.65 -23.89
N LEU A 27 -29.59 37.63 -23.28
CA LEU A 27 -29.32 37.65 -21.83
C LEU A 27 -28.13 38.53 -21.46
N MET A 28 -27.21 38.84 -22.39
CA MET A 28 -26.06 39.72 -22.14
C MET A 28 -26.34 41.21 -22.21
N ALA A 29 -27.52 41.61 -22.70
CA ALA A 29 -27.83 43.03 -22.90
C ALA A 29 -28.41 43.75 -21.66
N PHE A 30 -28.75 43.05 -20.59
CA PHE A 30 -29.35 43.65 -19.39
C PHE A 30 -28.39 43.97 -18.24
N CYS A 31 -27.11 43.69 -18.37
CA CYS A 31 -26.14 43.89 -17.27
C CYS A 31 -25.29 45.18 -17.39
N LEU A 32 -25.64 46.13 -18.25
CA LEU A 32 -24.83 47.36 -18.41
C LEU A 32 -25.51 48.65 -17.94
N ALA A 33 -26.29 48.60 -16.88
CA ALA A 33 -26.82 49.82 -16.30
C ALA A 33 -26.86 49.77 -14.77
N ALA A 34 -25.71 49.79 -14.15
CA ALA A 34 -25.51 50.27 -12.78
C ALA A 34 -24.02 50.56 -12.56
N CYS A 35 -23.55 51.68 -13.01
CA CYS A 35 -22.36 52.31 -12.44
C CYS A 35 -22.84 53.43 -11.53
N SER A 36 -22.54 53.34 -10.25
CA SER A 36 -21.95 54.44 -9.48
C SER A 36 -21.81 54.04 -8.01
N ASP A 37 -20.67 54.30 -7.59
CA ASP A 37 -20.13 54.75 -6.31
C ASP A 37 -19.41 53.76 -5.43
N ASP A 38 -18.19 54.09 -5.32
CA ASP A 38 -17.14 53.78 -4.33
C ASP A 38 -17.59 53.10 -3.02
N ASP A 39 -17.18 51.85 -2.86
CA ASP A 39 -16.70 51.33 -1.58
C ASP A 39 -15.59 50.30 -1.82
N ASP A 40 -14.36 50.69 -1.53
CA ASP A 40 -13.11 49.92 -1.69
C ASP A 40 -12.97 48.74 -0.70
N ASN A 41 -14.05 48.01 -0.44
CA ASN A 41 -14.06 46.78 0.39
C ASN A 41 -14.90 45.66 -0.23
N ALA A 42 -14.83 45.45 -1.53
CA ALA A 42 -15.46 44.27 -2.12
C ALA A 42 -14.70 43.00 -1.68
N GLU A 43 -15.29 42.23 -0.80
CA GLU A 43 -14.74 40.93 -0.42
C GLU A 43 -14.47 40.07 -1.66
N THR A 44 -13.26 39.51 -1.77
CA THR A 44 -12.92 38.63 -2.87
C THR A 44 -13.83 37.41 -2.83
N PRO A 45 -14.53 37.07 -3.92
CA PRO A 45 -15.38 35.88 -3.95
C PRO A 45 -14.63 34.59 -3.70
N ILE A 46 -15.14 33.76 -2.79
CA ILE A 46 -14.65 32.41 -2.51
C ILE A 46 -15.72 31.43 -2.97
N PHE A 47 -15.43 30.72 -4.04
CA PHE A 47 -16.39 29.79 -4.62
C PHE A 47 -16.31 28.41 -3.97
N PRO A 48 -17.46 27.75 -3.69
CA PRO A 48 -17.50 26.40 -3.19
C PRO A 48 -17.01 25.39 -4.24
N GLU A 49 -16.65 24.21 -3.78
CA GLU A 49 -16.30 23.09 -4.67
C GLU A 49 -17.50 22.66 -5.50
N LYS A 50 -17.22 22.21 -6.72
CA LYS A 50 -18.22 21.72 -7.65
C LYS A 50 -18.83 20.41 -7.17
N GLN A 51 -20.16 20.34 -7.17
CA GLN A 51 -20.94 19.15 -6.81
C GLN A 51 -21.59 18.54 -8.06
N ASN A 52 -21.67 17.20 -8.10
CA ASN A 52 -22.33 16.46 -9.16
C ASN A 52 -23.56 15.74 -8.59
N LEU A 53 -24.71 15.96 -9.20
CA LEU A 53 -25.97 15.35 -8.81
C LEU A 53 -26.51 14.51 -9.96
N ILE A 54 -27.03 13.32 -9.66
CA ILE A 54 -27.76 12.51 -10.60
C ILE A 54 -29.22 12.45 -10.14
N CYS A 55 -30.13 12.79 -11.02
CA CYS A 55 -31.55 12.89 -10.74
C CYS A 55 -32.36 12.22 -11.83
N ASN A 56 -33.52 11.73 -11.47
CA ASN A 56 -34.53 11.30 -12.43
C ASN A 56 -35.50 12.44 -12.71
N SER A 57 -36.26 12.30 -13.78
CA SER A 57 -37.38 13.18 -14.03
C SER A 57 -38.39 13.12 -12.88
N ASN A 58 -38.89 14.28 -12.49
CA ASN A 58 -39.78 14.51 -11.36
C ASN A 58 -39.15 14.34 -9.97
N ASP A 59 -37.83 14.27 -9.89
CA ASP A 59 -37.12 14.33 -8.63
C ASP A 59 -37.10 15.75 -8.08
N THR A 60 -37.07 15.84 -6.75
CA THR A 60 -36.75 17.07 -6.03
C THR A 60 -35.51 16.84 -5.20
N ARG A 61 -34.52 17.76 -5.27
CA ARG A 61 -33.23 17.60 -4.60
C ARG A 61 -32.80 18.86 -3.89
N GLU A 62 -32.21 18.74 -2.73
CA GLU A 62 -31.56 19.84 -2.04
C GLU A 62 -30.14 20.04 -2.58
N PHE A 63 -29.76 21.30 -2.77
CA PHE A 63 -28.41 21.69 -3.16
C PHE A 63 -27.91 22.76 -2.19
N THR A 64 -26.85 22.45 -1.46
CA THR A 64 -26.28 23.33 -0.43
C THR A 64 -24.95 23.88 -0.87
N PHE A 65 -24.75 25.19 -0.73
CA PHE A 65 -23.48 25.86 -1.00
C PHE A 65 -23.26 27.01 -0.04
N THR A 66 -22.03 27.49 0.06
CA THR A 66 -21.67 28.65 0.88
C THR A 66 -21.18 29.79 -0.04
N ALA A 67 -21.71 30.96 0.15
CA ALA A 67 -21.30 32.18 -0.52
C ALA A 67 -20.79 33.19 0.52
N ASN A 68 -19.66 33.84 0.25
CA ASN A 68 -19.12 34.88 1.16
C ASN A 68 -19.56 36.31 0.81
N THR A 69 -20.19 36.50 -0.35
CA THR A 69 -20.73 37.79 -0.78
C THR A 69 -22.14 37.60 -1.32
N ASN A 70 -22.77 38.69 -1.76
CA ASN A 70 -24.03 38.61 -2.50
C ASN A 70 -23.85 37.76 -3.74
N TRP A 71 -24.84 36.95 -4.04
CA TRP A 71 -24.75 35.93 -5.07
C TRP A 71 -25.99 35.87 -5.96
N SER A 72 -25.81 35.31 -7.14
CA SER A 72 -26.85 34.83 -8.02
C SER A 72 -26.52 33.43 -8.50
N LEU A 73 -27.43 32.50 -8.39
CA LEU A 73 -27.32 31.12 -8.85
C LEU A 73 -28.28 30.88 -10.00
N ALA A 74 -27.74 30.46 -11.15
CA ALA A 74 -28.53 30.21 -12.36
C ALA A 74 -28.43 28.72 -12.78
N SER A 75 -29.56 28.20 -13.29
CA SER A 75 -29.57 26.90 -13.96
C SER A 75 -29.48 27.07 -15.47
N SER A 76 -28.62 26.30 -16.13
CA SER A 76 -28.46 26.34 -17.59
C SER A 76 -29.51 25.57 -18.38
N ALA A 77 -30.46 24.89 -17.70
CA ALA A 77 -31.44 24.02 -18.35
C ALA A 77 -32.86 24.28 -17.89
N ILE A 78 -33.78 24.33 -18.83
CA ILE A 78 -35.22 24.62 -18.55
C ILE A 78 -35.89 23.51 -17.71
N TRP A 79 -35.33 22.33 -17.68
CA TRP A 79 -35.85 21.20 -16.93
C TRP A 79 -35.29 21.09 -15.50
N CYS A 80 -34.32 21.93 -15.13
CA CYS A 80 -33.74 22.00 -13.79
C CYS A 80 -34.04 23.40 -13.23
N LYS A 81 -34.99 23.51 -12.34
CA LYS A 81 -35.49 24.77 -11.78
C LYS A 81 -35.27 24.82 -10.29
N PHE A 82 -35.30 26.00 -9.74
CA PHE A 82 -35.27 26.22 -8.29
C PHE A 82 -36.70 26.43 -7.79
N LYS A 83 -37.05 25.75 -6.72
CA LYS A 83 -38.35 25.92 -6.06
C LYS A 83 -38.28 27.11 -5.13
N THR A 84 -39.19 28.06 -5.32
CA THR A 84 -39.50 29.17 -4.40
C THR A 84 -40.84 28.92 -3.73
N ASP A 85 -41.26 29.81 -2.83
CA ASP A 85 -42.54 29.69 -2.12
C ASP A 85 -43.73 29.81 -3.08
N ASP A 86 -43.58 30.61 -4.13
CA ASP A 86 -44.68 30.93 -5.04
C ASP A 86 -44.56 30.30 -6.44
N GLU A 87 -43.32 30.12 -6.95
CA GLU A 87 -43.08 29.68 -8.34
C GLU A 87 -41.80 28.85 -8.47
N GLU A 88 -41.51 28.33 -9.68
CA GLU A 88 -40.28 27.70 -10.08
C GLU A 88 -39.46 28.68 -10.93
N GLU A 89 -38.22 28.97 -10.49
CA GLU A 89 -37.37 29.95 -11.14
C GLU A 89 -36.09 29.31 -11.68
N PHE A 90 -35.45 30.00 -12.65
CA PHE A 90 -34.16 29.59 -13.21
C PHE A 90 -32.97 30.30 -12.56
N VAL A 91 -33.23 31.35 -11.83
CA VAL A 91 -32.22 32.20 -11.20
C VAL A 91 -32.68 32.56 -9.80
N LEU A 92 -31.84 32.28 -8.83
CA LEU A 92 -32.02 32.77 -7.45
C LEU A 92 -30.92 33.76 -7.11
N SER A 93 -31.22 34.67 -6.20
CA SER A 93 -30.24 35.61 -5.66
C SER A 93 -30.38 35.69 -4.15
N GLY A 94 -29.24 35.97 -3.48
CA GLY A 94 -29.23 36.10 -2.04
C GLY A 94 -27.97 36.78 -1.51
N THR A 95 -27.89 36.83 -0.20
CA THR A 95 -26.76 37.42 0.53
C THR A 95 -25.80 36.33 1.02
N ALA A 96 -24.63 36.76 1.47
CA ALA A 96 -23.61 35.85 2.03
C ALA A 96 -24.18 34.89 3.10
N GLY A 97 -23.64 33.70 3.15
CA GLY A 97 -24.01 32.62 4.08
C GLY A 97 -24.09 31.26 3.43
N THR A 98 -24.41 30.26 4.24
CA THR A 98 -24.71 28.91 3.74
C THR A 98 -26.15 28.86 3.28
N GLN A 99 -26.35 28.46 2.04
CA GLN A 99 -27.63 28.41 1.35
C GLN A 99 -28.01 26.98 1.02
N THR A 100 -29.26 26.62 1.24
CA THR A 100 -29.84 25.37 0.75
C THR A 100 -31.00 25.71 -0.17
N VAL A 101 -30.87 25.31 -1.43
CA VAL A 101 -31.89 25.53 -2.44
C VAL A 101 -32.47 24.19 -2.86
N THR A 102 -33.76 24.19 -3.21
CA THR A 102 -34.44 22.99 -3.69
C THR A 102 -34.49 22.99 -5.21
N LEU A 103 -33.90 21.99 -5.83
CA LEU A 103 -33.98 21.76 -7.28
C LEU A 103 -35.24 20.95 -7.60
N VAL A 104 -35.96 21.36 -8.64
CA VAL A 104 -37.05 20.60 -9.24
C VAL A 104 -36.64 20.15 -10.63
N ILE A 105 -36.64 18.84 -10.85
CA ILE A 105 -36.23 18.22 -12.10
C ILE A 105 -37.47 17.80 -12.86
N THR A 106 -37.76 18.49 -13.94
CA THR A 106 -38.97 18.22 -14.75
C THR A 106 -38.64 17.29 -15.93
N ASP A 107 -39.65 16.81 -16.64
CA ASP A 107 -39.53 16.02 -17.86
C ASP A 107 -39.46 16.87 -19.13
N GLU A 108 -39.42 18.21 -19.01
CA GLU A 108 -39.31 19.12 -20.13
C GLU A 108 -38.09 18.79 -21.01
N ASN A 109 -38.29 18.76 -22.32
CA ASN A 109 -37.27 18.45 -23.32
C ASN A 109 -36.49 17.15 -23.09
N MET A 110 -37.12 16.16 -22.47
CA MET A 110 -36.52 14.86 -22.28
C MET A 110 -36.36 14.14 -23.62
N GLN A 111 -35.13 13.76 -23.94
CA GLN A 111 -34.85 12.98 -25.15
C GLN A 111 -34.70 11.50 -24.80
N VAL A 112 -35.29 10.64 -25.63
CA VAL A 112 -35.20 9.19 -25.47
C VAL A 112 -33.73 8.74 -25.64
N GLY A 113 -33.17 8.12 -24.63
CA GLY A 113 -31.82 7.54 -24.67
C GLY A 113 -30.67 8.51 -24.40
N ASN A 114 -30.94 9.79 -24.21
CA ASN A 114 -29.91 10.79 -23.95
C ASN A 114 -29.94 11.28 -22.50
N VAL A 115 -28.77 11.42 -21.93
CA VAL A 115 -28.54 12.08 -20.64
C VAL A 115 -28.57 13.58 -20.87
N SER A 116 -29.35 14.31 -20.07
CA SER A 116 -29.38 15.77 -20.09
C SER A 116 -28.58 16.30 -18.92
N VAL A 117 -27.74 17.31 -19.13
CA VAL A 117 -26.92 17.92 -18.08
C VAL A 117 -27.29 19.40 -17.93
N ALA A 118 -27.61 19.80 -16.72
CA ALA A 118 -27.75 21.20 -16.32
C ALA A 118 -26.53 21.62 -15.49
N LYS A 119 -26.04 22.83 -15.73
CA LYS A 119 -25.01 23.46 -14.91
C LYS A 119 -25.66 24.44 -13.96
N LEU A 120 -25.21 24.44 -12.72
CA LEU A 120 -25.55 25.43 -11.72
C LEU A 120 -24.39 26.42 -11.65
N GLU A 121 -24.68 27.66 -12.11
CA GLU A 121 -23.68 28.71 -12.29
C GLU A 121 -23.86 29.74 -11.17
N LEU A 122 -22.88 29.85 -10.29
CA LEU A 122 -22.84 30.82 -9.20
C LEU A 122 -22.05 32.04 -9.63
N THR A 123 -22.70 33.19 -9.53
CA THR A 123 -22.10 34.51 -9.78
C THR A 123 -21.92 35.24 -8.45
N MET A 124 -20.70 35.67 -8.18
CA MET A 124 -20.31 36.49 -7.03
C MET A 124 -19.27 37.52 -7.47
N GLY A 125 -19.38 38.78 -7.05
CA GLY A 125 -18.40 39.82 -7.36
C GLY A 125 -18.10 39.98 -8.86
N GLY A 126 -19.05 39.70 -9.74
CA GLY A 126 -18.90 39.77 -11.18
C GLY A 126 -18.19 38.54 -11.83
N GLN A 127 -17.85 37.54 -11.04
CA GLN A 127 -17.28 36.27 -11.53
C GLN A 127 -18.36 35.17 -11.50
N THR A 128 -18.36 34.29 -12.50
CA THR A 128 -19.31 33.18 -12.60
C THR A 128 -18.54 31.86 -12.69
N ILE A 129 -18.85 30.90 -11.82
CA ILE A 129 -18.27 29.58 -11.79
C ILE A 129 -19.37 28.52 -11.70
N VAL A 130 -19.17 27.40 -12.38
CA VAL A 130 -20.04 26.22 -12.27
C VAL A 130 -19.76 25.52 -10.95
N ILE A 131 -20.70 25.57 -10.02
CA ILE A 131 -20.60 24.92 -8.71
C ILE A 131 -21.42 23.63 -8.61
N GLY A 132 -22.19 23.30 -9.64
CA GLY A 132 -22.98 22.08 -9.68
C GLY A 132 -23.22 21.60 -11.10
N GLU A 133 -23.25 20.30 -11.28
CA GLU A 133 -23.78 19.64 -12.48
C GLU A 133 -24.90 18.70 -12.08
N VAL A 134 -26.06 18.89 -12.67
CA VAL A 134 -27.25 18.06 -12.47
C VAL A 134 -27.45 17.23 -13.73
N THR A 135 -27.34 15.93 -13.57
CA THR A 135 -27.58 14.97 -14.66
C THR A 135 -28.99 14.42 -14.51
N ARG A 136 -29.80 14.54 -15.57
CA ARG A 136 -31.12 13.93 -15.65
C ARG A 136 -31.12 12.81 -16.69
N SER A 137 -31.59 11.62 -16.30
CA SER A 137 -31.80 10.50 -17.19
C SER A 137 -33.29 10.21 -17.36
N LYS A 138 -33.67 9.72 -18.52
CA LYS A 138 -35.02 9.23 -18.77
C LYS A 138 -35.27 7.87 -18.17
N VAL A 139 -34.22 7.06 -18.04
CA VAL A 139 -34.24 5.73 -17.42
C VAL A 139 -33.52 5.85 -16.10
N ASP A 140 -34.12 5.36 -15.03
CA ASP A 140 -33.46 5.29 -13.73
C ASP A 140 -32.12 4.56 -13.90
N TYR A 141 -31.06 5.19 -13.43
CA TYR A 141 -29.79 4.52 -13.31
C TYR A 141 -29.96 3.40 -12.30
N LYS A 142 -29.45 2.23 -12.65
CA LYS A 142 -29.44 1.07 -11.76
C LYS A 142 -28.05 0.53 -11.73
N LEU A 143 -27.51 0.41 -10.55
CA LEU A 143 -26.26 -0.26 -10.28
C LEU A 143 -26.48 -1.19 -9.10
N LYS A 144 -25.93 -2.38 -9.19
CA LYS A 144 -25.93 -3.39 -8.13
C LYS A 144 -24.53 -3.85 -7.87
N ILE A 145 -24.21 -3.99 -6.60
CA ILE A 145 -22.92 -4.49 -6.12
C ILE A 145 -23.20 -5.75 -5.32
N TYR A 146 -22.47 -6.80 -5.63
CA TYR A 146 -22.61 -8.09 -4.97
C TYR A 146 -21.31 -8.47 -4.28
N ASP A 147 -21.40 -8.99 -3.08
CA ASP A 147 -20.26 -9.57 -2.39
C ASP A 147 -19.81 -10.89 -3.06
N LYS A 148 -18.75 -11.49 -2.51
CA LYS A 148 -18.21 -12.76 -3.02
C LYS A 148 -19.17 -13.95 -2.89
N GLU A 149 -20.15 -13.86 -2.00
CA GLU A 149 -21.23 -14.83 -1.81
C GLU A 149 -22.42 -14.59 -2.76
N GLY A 150 -22.44 -13.47 -3.48
CA GLY A 150 -23.51 -13.09 -4.40
C GLY A 150 -24.65 -12.33 -3.77
N ASN A 151 -24.53 -11.86 -2.53
CA ASN A 151 -25.54 -11.03 -1.88
C ASN A 151 -25.48 -9.60 -2.43
N ASP A 152 -26.65 -9.00 -2.64
CA ASP A 152 -26.76 -7.59 -3.03
C ASP A 152 -26.43 -6.70 -1.82
N ILE A 153 -25.34 -5.92 -1.94
CA ILE A 153 -24.83 -5.04 -0.89
C ILE A 153 -24.87 -3.56 -1.31
N THR A 154 -25.68 -3.22 -2.31
CA THR A 154 -25.69 -1.90 -2.94
C THR A 154 -26.00 -0.77 -1.96
N GLU A 155 -27.07 -0.89 -1.16
CA GLU A 155 -27.58 0.25 -0.38
C GLU A 155 -26.74 0.53 0.90
N ASP A 156 -26.58 -0.48 1.75
CA ASP A 156 -25.95 -0.33 3.07
C ASP A 156 -24.71 -1.20 3.24
N GLY A 157 -24.21 -1.76 2.14
CA GLY A 157 -23.09 -2.67 2.17
C GLY A 157 -21.75 -2.00 2.46
N VAL A 158 -20.83 -2.86 2.88
CA VAL A 158 -19.42 -2.51 3.06
C VAL A 158 -18.59 -3.58 2.40
N LEU A 159 -17.68 -3.19 1.52
CA LEU A 159 -16.66 -4.08 0.99
C LEU A 159 -15.54 -4.19 2.02
N LYS A 160 -15.42 -5.38 2.62
CA LYS A 160 -14.42 -5.68 3.66
C LYS A 160 -13.24 -6.41 3.05
N VAL A 161 -12.10 -5.77 3.02
CA VAL A 161 -10.85 -6.39 2.59
C VAL A 161 -10.23 -7.09 3.80
N GLY A 162 -9.98 -8.39 3.70
CA GLY A 162 -9.32 -9.19 4.74
C GLY A 162 -7.80 -8.93 4.75
N TYR A 163 -7.16 -9.28 5.86
CA TYR A 163 -5.71 -9.18 5.99
C TYR A 163 -5.01 -10.13 5.01
N GLN A 164 -4.15 -9.58 4.14
CA GLN A 164 -3.45 -10.29 3.05
C GLN A 164 -4.39 -11.04 2.09
N GLU A 165 -5.66 -10.68 2.10
CA GLU A 165 -6.66 -11.26 1.23
C GLU A 165 -6.94 -10.37 0.03
N TYR A 166 -7.42 -11.03 -0.98
CA TYR A 166 -7.91 -10.45 -2.21
C TYR A 166 -9.43 -10.44 -2.15
N LEU A 167 -10.02 -9.26 -2.05
CA LEU A 167 -11.47 -9.15 -2.05
C LEU A 167 -11.99 -9.18 -3.48
N ARG A 168 -12.91 -10.09 -3.78
CA ARG A 168 -13.67 -10.10 -5.03
C ARG A 168 -15.10 -9.67 -4.80
N PHE A 169 -15.63 -8.92 -5.73
CA PHE A 169 -17.01 -8.45 -5.75
C PHE A 169 -17.47 -8.30 -7.19
N ASP A 170 -18.78 -8.31 -7.40
CA ASP A 170 -19.35 -8.13 -8.73
C ASP A 170 -20.14 -6.82 -8.80
N VAL A 171 -20.11 -6.19 -9.95
CA VAL A 171 -20.89 -4.97 -10.24
C VAL A 171 -21.68 -5.17 -11.53
N GLU A 172 -22.95 -4.82 -11.50
CA GLU A 172 -23.85 -4.80 -12.64
C GLU A 172 -24.57 -3.46 -12.72
N ALA A 173 -24.56 -2.83 -13.89
CA ALA A 173 -25.25 -1.56 -14.08
C ALA A 173 -25.95 -1.53 -15.45
N ASN A 174 -27.03 -0.75 -15.56
CA ASN A 174 -27.71 -0.49 -16.82
C ASN A 174 -27.06 0.63 -17.64
N PHE A 175 -25.88 1.07 -17.25
CA PHE A 175 -25.06 2.09 -17.91
C PHE A 175 -23.59 1.67 -17.88
N ARG A 176 -22.75 2.31 -18.68
CA ARG A 176 -21.29 2.12 -18.61
C ARG A 176 -20.76 2.87 -17.39
N PHE A 177 -19.94 2.21 -16.61
CA PHE A 177 -19.37 2.78 -15.40
C PHE A 177 -17.88 2.55 -15.31
N ALA A 178 -17.23 3.40 -14.50
CA ALA A 178 -15.87 3.18 -14.03
C ALA A 178 -15.83 3.36 -12.51
N ALA A 179 -15.05 2.51 -11.84
CA ALA A 179 -14.73 2.72 -10.43
C ALA A 179 -13.66 3.81 -10.32
N THR A 180 -13.93 4.81 -9.53
CA THR A 180 -13.08 5.98 -9.32
C THR A 180 -12.96 6.28 -7.83
N ASN A 181 -12.11 7.23 -7.49
CA ASN A 181 -12.02 7.79 -6.13
C ASN A 181 -11.74 6.74 -5.03
N LEU A 182 -10.78 5.85 -5.29
CA LEU A 182 -10.37 4.87 -4.30
C LEU A 182 -9.54 5.52 -3.18
N PRO A 183 -9.70 5.07 -1.93
CA PRO A 183 -8.81 5.44 -0.84
C PRO A 183 -7.36 5.03 -1.15
N GLY A 184 -6.39 5.84 -0.71
CA GLY A 184 -4.97 5.62 -1.00
C GLY A 184 -4.33 4.38 -0.36
N TRP A 185 -5.09 3.59 0.39
CA TRP A 185 -4.61 2.37 1.03
C TRP A 185 -5.04 1.08 0.29
N VAL A 186 -5.87 1.19 -0.76
CA VAL A 186 -6.39 0.06 -1.53
C VAL A 186 -6.22 0.31 -3.02
N GLU A 187 -6.05 -0.73 -3.79
CA GLU A 187 -5.98 -0.66 -5.24
C GLU A 187 -6.87 -1.72 -5.89
N LEU A 188 -7.31 -1.40 -7.12
CA LEU A 188 -8.04 -2.33 -7.98
C LEU A 188 -7.08 -3.29 -8.69
N GLU A 189 -7.48 -4.54 -8.81
CA GLU A 189 -6.82 -5.50 -9.69
C GLU A 189 -6.82 -4.99 -11.13
N GLY A 190 -5.65 -5.05 -11.78
CA GLY A 190 -5.50 -4.52 -13.12
C GLY A 190 -5.55 -2.99 -13.23
N GLY A 191 -5.58 -2.27 -12.09
CA GLY A 191 -5.51 -0.82 -12.01
C GLY A 191 -6.81 -0.08 -12.34
N SER A 192 -7.83 -0.75 -12.86
CA SER A 192 -9.13 -0.15 -13.18
C SER A 192 -10.26 -1.18 -13.16
N LEU A 193 -11.47 -0.71 -12.87
CA LEU A 193 -12.70 -1.48 -13.00
C LEU A 193 -13.67 -0.66 -13.85
N VAL A 194 -13.98 -1.16 -15.03
CA VAL A 194 -14.95 -0.57 -15.95
C VAL A 194 -15.99 -1.60 -16.34
N GLY A 195 -17.24 -1.19 -16.44
CA GLY A 195 -18.35 -2.06 -16.75
C GLY A 195 -19.14 -1.61 -18.00
N ALA A 196 -19.60 -2.59 -18.76
CA ALA A 196 -20.50 -2.37 -19.88
C ALA A 196 -21.97 -2.49 -19.45
N VAL A 197 -22.85 -1.86 -20.23
CA VAL A 197 -24.29 -1.83 -19.98
C VAL A 197 -24.88 -3.25 -19.86
N ASN A 198 -25.60 -3.51 -18.77
CA ASN A 198 -26.25 -4.78 -18.45
C ASN A 198 -25.30 -5.99 -18.47
N LYS A 199 -24.04 -5.76 -18.09
CA LYS A 199 -23.05 -6.83 -17.91
C LYS A 199 -22.57 -6.84 -16.49
N LYS A 200 -22.57 -8.02 -15.88
CA LYS A 200 -21.93 -8.26 -14.59
C LYS A 200 -20.42 -8.32 -14.81
N VAL A 201 -19.68 -7.50 -14.06
CA VAL A 201 -18.22 -7.37 -14.13
C VAL A 201 -17.65 -7.64 -12.76
N GLN A 202 -16.65 -8.51 -12.69
CA GLN A 202 -15.95 -8.79 -11.46
C GLN A 202 -14.87 -7.74 -11.18
N GLY A 203 -14.91 -7.15 -10.00
CA GLY A 203 -13.87 -6.32 -9.43
C GLY A 203 -13.03 -7.09 -8.43
N GLY A 204 -11.79 -6.67 -8.27
CA GLY A 204 -10.90 -7.17 -7.24
C GLY A 204 -10.23 -6.03 -6.52
N LEU A 205 -10.12 -6.13 -5.20
CA LEU A 205 -9.47 -5.15 -4.34
C LEU A 205 -8.37 -5.82 -3.52
N ARG A 206 -7.25 -5.14 -3.39
CA ARG A 206 -6.19 -5.51 -2.47
C ARG A 206 -5.66 -4.29 -1.75
N ILE A 207 -5.13 -4.50 -0.55
CA ILE A 207 -4.43 -3.44 0.17
C ILE A 207 -3.10 -3.12 -0.52
N ILE A 208 -2.74 -1.83 -0.54
CA ILE A 208 -1.41 -1.41 -0.96
C ILE A 208 -0.45 -1.74 0.18
N GLU A 209 0.48 -2.65 -0.08
CA GLU A 209 1.47 -3.08 0.89
C GLU A 209 2.37 -1.91 1.28
N ASN A 210 2.18 -1.44 2.51
CA ASN A 210 3.17 -0.60 3.15
C ASN A 210 3.17 -0.96 4.64
N GLU A 211 4.33 -1.18 5.19
CA GLU A 211 4.55 -1.81 6.49
C GLU A 211 3.74 -1.20 7.65
N SER A 212 3.50 0.10 7.64
CA SER A 212 2.78 0.75 8.73
C SER A 212 1.27 0.59 8.63
N ARG A 213 0.71 0.55 7.43
CA ARG A 213 -0.73 0.56 7.19
C ARG A 213 -1.32 -0.86 7.10
N GLU A 214 -0.58 -1.80 6.54
CA GLU A 214 -1.01 -3.17 6.29
C GLU A 214 -1.46 -3.91 7.57
N LYS A 215 -0.89 -3.57 8.72
CA LYS A 215 -1.24 -4.20 10.01
C LYS A 215 -2.53 -3.67 10.62
N TYR A 216 -2.87 -2.43 10.38
CA TYR A 216 -3.94 -1.75 11.11
C TYR A 216 -5.27 -1.81 10.38
N PRO A 217 -6.36 -2.10 11.09
CA PRO A 217 -7.69 -2.06 10.50
C PRO A 217 -8.08 -0.64 10.08
N VAL A 218 -8.90 -0.54 9.05
CA VAL A 218 -9.55 0.70 8.61
C VAL A 218 -11.05 0.50 8.70
N SER A 219 -11.71 1.33 9.50
CA SER A 219 -13.15 1.30 9.63
C SER A 219 -13.85 1.84 8.39
N ALA A 220 -15.02 1.30 8.10
CA ALA A 220 -15.89 1.86 7.07
C ALA A 220 -16.30 3.28 7.44
N SER A 221 -16.10 4.21 6.52
CA SER A 221 -16.49 5.62 6.68
C SER A 221 -16.77 6.22 5.32
N ASP A 222 -17.34 7.42 5.31
CA ASP A 222 -17.63 8.15 4.08
C ASP A 222 -16.35 8.71 3.40
N GLU A 223 -15.22 8.67 4.10
CA GLU A 223 -13.89 8.97 3.53
C GLU A 223 -13.26 7.76 2.84
N ASN A 224 -13.69 6.56 3.21
CA ASN A 224 -13.18 5.30 2.68
C ASN A 224 -14.22 4.67 1.74
N VAL A 225 -14.33 5.22 0.55
CA VAL A 225 -15.34 4.80 -0.44
C VAL A 225 -14.72 4.50 -1.79
N ILE A 226 -15.36 3.62 -2.55
CA ILE A 226 -15.23 3.57 -4.01
C ILE A 226 -16.43 4.29 -4.60
N THR A 227 -16.17 5.16 -5.56
CA THR A 227 -17.20 5.83 -6.33
C THR A 227 -17.34 5.17 -7.69
N PHE A 228 -18.55 4.86 -8.09
CA PHE A 228 -18.87 4.42 -9.43
C PHE A 228 -19.39 5.61 -10.23
N SER A 229 -18.67 5.94 -11.29
CA SER A 229 -18.97 7.10 -12.13
C SER A 229 -19.34 6.65 -13.54
N ASP A 230 -20.13 7.44 -14.25
CA ASP A 230 -20.41 7.22 -15.66
C ASP A 230 -19.25 7.64 -16.59
N GLU A 231 -19.45 7.55 -17.90
CA GLU A 231 -18.41 7.87 -18.91
C GLU A 231 -17.99 9.36 -18.87
N GLU A 232 -18.83 10.25 -18.36
CA GLU A 232 -18.53 11.66 -18.21
C GLU A 232 -17.88 11.98 -16.84
N GLY A 233 -17.64 10.97 -16.04
CA GLY A 233 -17.00 11.13 -14.72
C GLY A 233 -17.94 11.62 -13.62
N ARG A 234 -19.26 11.59 -13.84
CA ARG A 234 -20.23 11.96 -12.82
C ARG A 234 -20.44 10.82 -11.85
N ALA A 235 -20.29 11.09 -10.57
CA ALA A 235 -20.48 10.12 -9.51
C ALA A 235 -21.94 9.67 -9.47
N PHE A 236 -22.14 8.38 -9.48
CA PHE A 236 -23.45 7.75 -9.44
C PHE A 236 -23.75 7.07 -8.13
N HIS A 237 -22.83 6.21 -7.68
CA HIS A 237 -22.98 5.44 -6.47
C HIS A 237 -21.65 5.33 -5.74
N THR A 238 -21.71 5.24 -4.42
CA THR A 238 -20.55 5.03 -3.57
C THR A 238 -20.78 3.83 -2.65
N ILE A 239 -19.77 3.00 -2.46
CA ILE A 239 -19.79 1.92 -1.47
C ILE A 239 -18.63 2.11 -0.51
N ARG A 240 -18.90 1.92 0.78
CA ARG A 240 -17.88 2.03 1.82
C ARG A 240 -16.93 0.85 1.79
N LEU A 241 -15.69 1.14 2.15
CA LEU A 241 -14.63 0.15 2.29
C LEU A 241 -14.23 0.04 3.75
N ALA A 242 -13.91 -1.17 4.16
CA ALA A 242 -13.23 -1.46 5.41
C ALA A 242 -12.06 -2.40 5.16
N TYR A 243 -11.08 -2.34 6.03
CA TYR A 243 -9.97 -3.29 6.05
C TYR A 243 -9.89 -3.91 7.43
N GLU A 244 -9.82 -5.23 7.49
CA GLU A 244 -9.83 -5.95 8.76
C GLU A 244 -8.52 -5.85 9.52
N GLY A 245 -7.41 -5.63 8.81
CA GLY A 245 -6.09 -5.60 9.40
C GLY A 245 -5.64 -6.94 9.94
N MET A 246 -4.50 -6.93 10.59
CA MET A 246 -3.91 -8.11 11.21
C MET A 246 -4.68 -8.51 12.47
N THR A 247 -4.99 -9.79 12.61
CA THR A 247 -5.65 -10.31 13.81
C THR A 247 -4.82 -10.06 15.06
N PRO A 248 -5.38 -9.49 16.14
CA PRO A 248 -4.67 -9.31 17.39
C PRO A 248 -4.06 -10.63 17.91
N GLY A 249 -2.81 -10.58 18.37
CA GLY A 249 -2.09 -11.75 18.87
C GLY A 249 -1.46 -12.64 17.80
N LYS A 250 -1.75 -12.42 16.52
CA LYS A 250 -1.02 -13.06 15.42
C LYS A 250 0.36 -12.45 15.24
N MET A 251 1.29 -13.28 14.79
CA MET A 251 2.66 -12.89 14.47
C MET A 251 3.06 -13.52 13.14
N GLU A 252 3.78 -12.76 12.33
CA GLU A 252 4.41 -13.23 11.10
C GLU A 252 5.90 -12.95 11.15
N LEU A 253 6.69 -13.90 10.67
CA LEU A 253 8.14 -13.81 10.64
C LEU A 253 8.65 -13.73 9.21
N LYS A 254 9.49 -12.75 8.93
CA LYS A 254 10.25 -12.69 7.68
C LYS A 254 11.73 -12.86 7.99
N ARG A 255 12.33 -13.87 7.37
CA ARG A 255 13.73 -14.26 7.53
C ARG A 255 14.49 -14.02 6.22
N PRO A 256 15.81 -13.88 6.25
CA PRO A 256 16.63 -13.84 5.03
C PRO A 256 16.61 -15.14 4.23
N SER A 257 16.27 -16.25 4.88
CA SER A 257 16.10 -17.56 4.26
C SER A 257 14.77 -18.18 4.70
N SER A 258 14.21 -19.07 3.89
CA SER A 258 13.03 -19.88 4.24
C SER A 258 13.31 -20.87 5.38
N TYR A 259 14.57 -21.23 5.61
CA TYR A 259 14.96 -22.11 6.70
C TYR A 259 15.52 -21.31 7.87
N ALA A 260 15.07 -21.66 9.08
CA ALA A 260 15.52 -21.00 10.30
C ALA A 260 16.80 -21.64 10.86
N THR A 261 17.06 -22.91 10.58
CA THR A 261 18.19 -23.70 11.12
C THR A 261 19.37 -23.75 10.16
N ASP A 262 20.44 -24.44 10.61
CA ASP A 262 21.67 -24.72 9.84
C ASP A 262 22.47 -23.48 9.41
N TRP A 263 22.35 -22.42 10.16
CA TRP A 263 23.18 -21.24 9.98
C TRP A 263 24.55 -21.44 10.64
N VAL A 264 25.60 -21.08 9.93
CA VAL A 264 26.94 -20.99 10.45
C VAL A 264 27.35 -19.54 10.59
N VAL A 265 27.80 -19.15 11.77
CA VAL A 265 28.33 -17.83 12.06
C VAL A 265 29.84 -17.90 12.18
N SER A 266 30.57 -16.99 11.53
CA SER A 266 32.00 -16.87 11.65
C SER A 266 32.44 -16.55 13.08
N MET A 267 33.66 -16.90 13.46
CA MET A 267 34.19 -16.66 14.81
C MET A 267 34.18 -15.19 15.21
N ASP A 268 34.31 -14.28 14.24
CA ASP A 268 34.22 -12.83 14.47
C ASP A 268 32.77 -12.28 14.55
N GLY A 269 31.77 -13.16 14.49
CA GLY A 269 30.35 -12.81 14.56
C GLY A 269 29.79 -12.05 13.34
N LYS A 270 30.60 -11.81 12.30
CA LYS A 270 30.25 -10.85 11.23
C LYS A 270 29.73 -11.48 9.95
N THR A 271 29.79 -12.81 9.81
CA THR A 271 29.31 -13.49 8.61
C THR A 271 28.40 -14.62 9.00
N PHE A 272 27.18 -14.58 8.51
CA PHE A 272 26.17 -15.62 8.67
C PHE A 272 26.01 -16.33 7.33
N THR A 273 26.22 -17.62 7.31
CA THR A 273 26.17 -18.45 6.09
C THR A 273 25.21 -19.60 6.28
N GLN A 274 24.34 -19.83 5.32
CA GLN A 274 23.50 -21.02 5.27
C GLN A 274 23.67 -21.69 3.92
N LYS A 275 24.06 -22.94 3.91
CA LYS A 275 24.14 -23.77 2.71
C LYS A 275 22.80 -24.47 2.51
N SER A 276 22.21 -24.34 1.33
CA SER A 276 20.96 -25.02 1.00
C SER A 276 21.17 -26.54 0.99
N THR A 277 20.38 -27.25 1.78
CA THR A 277 20.42 -28.71 1.89
C THR A 277 19.61 -29.45 0.81
N GLY A 278 18.93 -28.75 -0.07
CA GLY A 278 18.03 -29.35 -1.06
C GLY A 278 18.36 -28.99 -2.49
N GLY A 279 19.32 -29.68 -3.12
CA GLY A 279 19.50 -29.79 -4.59
C GLY A 279 19.59 -28.54 -5.44
N SER A 280 19.35 -27.39 -4.89
CA SER A 280 19.50 -26.07 -5.47
C SER A 280 20.71 -25.41 -4.83
N THR A 281 21.74 -25.16 -5.62
CA THR A 281 23.04 -24.61 -5.21
C THR A 281 22.94 -23.12 -4.81
N GLY A 282 22.14 -22.81 -3.83
CA GLY A 282 21.99 -21.46 -3.29
C GLY A 282 22.58 -21.35 -1.88
N GLU A 283 23.65 -20.58 -1.73
CA GLU A 283 24.17 -20.17 -0.45
C GLU A 283 23.60 -18.80 -0.08
N VAL A 284 23.07 -18.66 1.14
CA VAL A 284 22.63 -17.36 1.67
C VAL A 284 23.73 -16.84 2.58
N VAL A 285 24.27 -15.68 2.26
CA VAL A 285 25.32 -15.03 3.07
C VAL A 285 24.83 -13.66 3.50
N VAL A 286 24.83 -13.41 4.81
CA VAL A 286 24.49 -12.13 5.41
C VAL A 286 25.71 -11.62 6.19
N LYS A 287 26.03 -10.34 6.03
CA LYS A 287 27.21 -9.74 6.65
C LYS A 287 26.84 -8.72 7.72
N LYS A 288 27.61 -8.73 8.80
CA LYS A 288 27.56 -7.83 9.97
C LYS A 288 26.39 -8.05 10.91
N ARG A 289 25.17 -8.05 10.44
CA ARG A 289 23.94 -8.14 11.24
C ARG A 289 22.94 -8.99 10.49
N MET A 290 22.23 -9.85 11.19
CA MET A 290 21.20 -10.70 10.60
C MET A 290 19.84 -10.00 10.72
N PRO A 291 19.24 -9.57 9.59
CA PRO A 291 17.97 -8.85 9.62
C PRO A 291 16.77 -9.81 9.69
N PHE A 292 15.79 -9.46 10.50
CA PHE A 292 14.48 -10.10 10.55
C PHE A 292 13.39 -9.05 10.55
N THR A 293 12.19 -9.42 10.13
CA THR A 293 10.99 -8.66 10.42
C THR A 293 10.03 -9.53 11.23
N VAL A 294 9.63 -9.04 12.39
CA VAL A 294 8.62 -9.64 13.25
C VAL A 294 7.39 -8.74 13.17
N LYS A 295 6.41 -9.15 12.40
CA LYS A 295 5.20 -8.38 12.19
C LYS A 295 4.15 -8.79 13.22
N THR A 296 3.77 -7.89 14.08
CA THR A 296 2.63 -7.98 15.00
C THR A 296 1.82 -6.70 14.91
N LEU A 297 0.57 -6.72 15.34
CA LEU A 297 -0.33 -5.56 15.20
C LEU A 297 0.23 -4.27 15.83
N LYS A 298 0.91 -4.35 16.96
CA LYS A 298 1.45 -3.19 17.69
C LYS A 298 2.97 -3.18 17.80
N ASP A 299 3.69 -3.97 16.99
CA ASP A 299 5.13 -4.24 17.18
C ASP A 299 5.47 -4.75 18.59
N ASP A 300 4.49 -5.43 19.19
CA ASP A 300 4.52 -5.94 20.55
C ASP A 300 4.86 -7.43 20.55
N PHE A 301 6.16 -7.71 20.65
CA PHE A 301 6.70 -9.06 20.69
C PHE A 301 7.92 -9.11 21.61
N GLU A 302 8.19 -10.32 22.11
CA GLU A 302 9.33 -10.65 22.94
C GLU A 302 10.31 -11.55 22.21
N ILE A 303 11.57 -11.36 22.51
CA ILE A 303 12.68 -12.18 21.99
C ILE A 303 13.19 -13.08 23.10
N VAL A 304 13.32 -14.37 22.78
CA VAL A 304 13.85 -15.38 23.68
C VAL A 304 15.11 -15.95 23.07
N PHE A 305 16.16 -15.99 23.88
CA PHE A 305 17.43 -16.59 23.51
C PHE A 305 17.61 -17.95 24.20
N LEU A 306 18.01 -18.94 23.41
CA LEU A 306 18.40 -20.25 23.87
C LEU A 306 19.85 -20.51 23.41
N SER A 307 20.54 -21.34 24.15
CA SER A 307 21.90 -21.81 23.80
C SER A 307 22.03 -23.32 24.06
N LYS A 308 22.96 -23.94 23.39
CA LYS A 308 23.34 -25.31 23.69
C LYS A 308 24.15 -25.31 24.99
N GLY A 309 23.73 -26.11 25.95
CA GLY A 309 24.38 -26.27 27.23
C GLY A 309 25.53 -27.25 27.25
N TRP A 310 26.17 -27.38 28.41
CA TRP A 310 27.29 -28.34 28.63
C TRP A 310 26.83 -29.80 28.61
N ASP A 311 25.54 -30.07 28.71
CA ASP A 311 24.92 -31.38 28.62
C ASP A 311 24.44 -31.75 27.20
N ASP A 312 24.83 -30.94 26.21
CA ASP A 312 24.42 -31.04 24.81
C ASP A 312 22.94 -30.73 24.51
N ASN A 313 22.16 -30.38 25.54
CA ASN A 313 20.78 -29.99 25.37
C ASN A 313 20.64 -28.48 25.14
N ILE A 314 19.48 -28.08 24.59
CA ILE A 314 19.15 -26.67 24.43
C ILE A 314 18.48 -26.16 25.72
N HIS A 315 18.97 -25.03 26.21
CA HIS A 315 18.49 -24.39 27.42
C HIS A 315 18.21 -22.91 27.22
N LEU A 316 17.42 -22.34 28.12
CA LEU A 316 17.25 -20.89 28.18
C LEU A 316 18.59 -20.23 28.48
N LYS A 317 18.91 -19.17 27.74
CA LYS A 317 20.12 -18.38 27.97
C LYS A 317 20.16 -17.85 29.39
N GLY A 318 21.29 -18.08 30.08
CA GLY A 318 21.45 -17.75 31.49
C GLY A 318 20.93 -18.79 32.47
N SER A 319 20.48 -19.97 32.02
CA SER A 319 20.17 -21.12 32.88
C SER A 319 21.44 -21.66 33.53
N MET A 320 21.30 -22.52 34.54
CA MET A 320 22.44 -23.19 35.18
C MET A 320 23.21 -24.14 34.25
N TYR A 321 22.63 -24.53 33.15
CA TYR A 321 23.23 -25.39 32.11
C TYR A 321 23.88 -24.60 30.99
N ASP A 322 23.68 -23.29 30.92
CA ASP A 322 24.31 -22.44 29.92
C ASP A 322 25.83 -22.41 30.09
N PHE A 323 26.53 -22.80 29.04
CA PHE A 323 28.00 -22.83 29.06
C PHE A 323 28.59 -21.41 29.21
N PHE A 324 27.92 -20.44 28.61
CA PHE A 324 28.36 -19.04 28.57
C PHE A 324 27.43 -18.16 29.43
N THR A 325 27.93 -17.79 30.61
CA THR A 325 27.15 -16.93 31.57
C THR A 325 27.02 -15.49 31.12
N TYR A 326 27.81 -15.05 30.13
CA TYR A 326 27.77 -13.71 29.57
C TYR A 326 26.86 -13.64 28.35
N GLU A 327 26.29 -12.45 28.10
CA GLU A 327 25.53 -12.18 26.88
C GLU A 327 26.48 -12.12 25.69
N TRP A 328 26.17 -12.84 24.64
CA TRP A 328 26.93 -12.87 23.40
C TRP A 328 26.06 -12.85 22.14
N ILE A 329 24.74 -12.80 22.36
CA ILE A 329 23.74 -12.63 21.32
C ILE A 329 22.95 -11.37 21.70
N HIS A 330 22.96 -10.39 20.83
CA HIS A 330 22.30 -9.11 21.03
C HIS A 330 21.36 -8.81 19.86
N TYR A 331 20.49 -7.86 20.03
CA TYR A 331 19.67 -7.37 18.94
C TYR A 331 19.41 -5.87 19.04
N GLU A 332 19.20 -5.25 17.87
CA GLU A 332 18.66 -3.92 17.76
C GLU A 332 17.25 -4.03 17.19
N LYS A 333 16.30 -3.34 17.80
CA LYS A 333 14.89 -3.33 17.42
C LYS A 333 14.47 -1.94 16.99
N ASP A 334 13.80 -1.85 15.81
CA ASP A 334 13.16 -0.65 15.31
C ASP A 334 11.78 -1.05 14.77
N GLY A 335 10.73 -0.79 15.57
CA GLY A 335 9.39 -1.28 15.29
C GLY A 335 9.36 -2.80 15.17
N GLY A 336 8.92 -3.30 14.02
CA GLY A 336 8.93 -4.72 13.68
C GLY A 336 10.26 -5.23 13.14
N ASN A 337 11.23 -4.36 12.83
CA ASN A 337 12.53 -4.76 12.31
C ASN A 337 13.49 -5.09 13.44
N LEU A 338 14.20 -6.18 13.28
CA LEU A 338 15.14 -6.70 14.25
C LEU A 338 16.45 -7.05 13.53
N ASN A 339 17.56 -6.55 14.06
CA ASN A 339 18.89 -6.90 13.61
C ASN A 339 19.62 -7.66 14.69
N LEU A 340 19.92 -8.93 14.43
CA LEU A 340 20.69 -9.77 15.33
C LEU A 340 22.19 -9.48 15.16
N ILE A 341 22.87 -9.45 16.30
CA ILE A 341 24.32 -9.27 16.43
C ILE A 341 24.83 -10.42 17.26
N VAL A 342 25.89 -11.05 16.79
CA VAL A 342 26.60 -12.10 17.50
C VAL A 342 28.01 -11.60 17.78
N ASP A 343 28.45 -11.69 19.03
CA ASP A 343 29.78 -11.26 19.40
C ASP A 343 30.86 -12.22 18.88
N ASP A 344 32.08 -11.76 18.79
CA ASP A 344 33.23 -12.61 18.48
C ASP A 344 33.40 -13.72 19.53
N TYR A 345 33.88 -14.85 19.07
CA TYR A 345 34.13 -16.01 19.91
C TYR A 345 35.59 -16.48 19.78
N ILE A 346 36.29 -16.43 20.89
CA ILE A 346 37.66 -16.97 21.00
C ILE A 346 37.64 -18.02 22.10
N PRO A 347 37.65 -19.33 21.77
CA PRO A 347 37.61 -20.40 22.76
C PRO A 347 38.81 -20.30 23.70
N ASN A 348 38.58 -20.32 25.00
CA ASN A 348 39.64 -20.46 25.98
C ASN A 348 39.81 -21.93 26.34
N THR A 349 40.67 -22.61 25.60
CA THR A 349 40.93 -24.05 25.78
C THR A 349 41.48 -24.42 27.17
N MET A 350 42.10 -23.45 27.89
CA MET A 350 42.54 -23.67 29.27
C MET A 350 41.36 -23.75 30.24
N ASN A 351 40.26 -23.11 29.92
CA ASN A 351 39.01 -23.18 30.69
C ASN A 351 38.10 -24.32 30.24
N GLY A 352 38.48 -25.03 29.18
CA GLY A 352 37.66 -26.08 28.59
C GLY A 352 36.53 -25.58 27.73
N ASP A 353 36.64 -24.34 27.20
CA ASP A 353 35.65 -23.80 26.29
C ASP A 353 35.55 -24.70 25.04
N PRO A 354 34.33 -24.93 24.50
CA PRO A 354 34.16 -25.69 23.27
C PRO A 354 34.70 -24.92 22.06
N ASP A 355 35.08 -25.64 21.01
CA ASP A 355 35.55 -25.03 19.76
C ASP A 355 34.45 -24.28 18.98
N GLU A 356 33.21 -24.58 19.30
CA GLU A 356 32.02 -23.95 18.69
C GLU A 356 30.94 -23.70 19.76
N ARG A 357 30.05 -22.74 19.49
CA ARG A 357 28.87 -22.49 20.33
C ARG A 357 27.63 -22.34 19.48
N SER A 358 26.48 -22.80 19.98
CA SER A 358 25.22 -22.75 19.28
C SER A 358 24.22 -21.85 20.00
N GLY A 359 23.50 -21.06 19.22
CA GLY A 359 22.48 -20.14 19.72
C GLY A 359 21.20 -20.22 18.91
N TYR A 360 20.10 -19.96 19.55
CA TYR A 360 18.78 -19.96 18.97
C TYR A 360 18.02 -18.71 19.39
N VAL A 361 17.35 -18.07 18.46
CA VAL A 361 16.60 -16.85 18.71
C VAL A 361 15.16 -17.06 18.28
N LEU A 362 14.24 -16.90 19.22
CA LEU A 362 12.81 -17.03 18.98
C LEU A 362 12.10 -15.70 19.23
N ALA A 363 11.05 -15.47 18.48
CA ALA A 363 10.15 -14.35 18.69
C ALA A 363 8.76 -14.88 19.09
N PHE A 364 8.12 -14.18 20.01
CA PHE A 364 6.78 -14.49 20.48
C PHE A 364 5.92 -13.23 20.44
N SER A 365 4.68 -13.33 19.98
CA SER A 365 3.71 -12.26 20.24
C SER A 365 3.60 -12.05 21.76
N ARG A 366 3.36 -10.81 22.19
CA ARG A 366 3.17 -10.54 23.63
C ARG A 366 2.13 -11.47 24.23
N ALA A 367 1.03 -11.70 23.51
CA ALA A 367 -0.06 -12.53 23.99
C ALA A 367 0.35 -14.01 24.21
N ASP A 368 1.24 -14.55 23.39
CA ASP A 368 1.72 -15.93 23.53
C ASP A 368 2.85 -16.02 24.56
N TYR A 369 3.72 -15.01 24.61
CA TYR A 369 4.77 -14.94 25.64
C TYR A 369 4.18 -14.92 27.04
N GLU A 370 3.16 -14.11 27.30
CA GLU A 370 2.50 -14.01 28.60
C GLU A 370 1.90 -15.34 29.09
N LYS A 371 1.58 -16.27 28.18
CA LYS A 371 1.07 -17.61 28.53
C LYS A 371 2.17 -18.55 29.03
N ILE A 372 3.42 -18.34 28.64
CA ILE A 372 4.52 -19.28 28.89
C ILE A 372 5.67 -18.70 29.70
N LYS A 373 5.68 -17.39 29.99
CA LYS A 373 6.80 -16.68 30.62
C LYS A 373 7.25 -17.27 31.95
N ASP A 374 6.33 -17.82 32.72
CA ASP A 374 6.61 -18.34 34.06
C ASP A 374 7.29 -19.74 34.01
N ASN A 375 7.17 -20.45 32.89
CA ASN A 375 7.78 -21.76 32.64
C ASN A 375 8.37 -21.81 31.23
N LEU A 376 9.14 -20.78 30.86
CA LEU A 376 9.53 -20.52 29.47
C LEU A 376 10.35 -21.65 28.87
N GLU A 377 11.35 -22.17 29.57
CA GLU A 377 12.20 -23.27 29.11
C GLU A 377 11.38 -24.56 28.93
N GLU A 378 10.62 -24.93 29.91
CA GLU A 378 9.77 -26.15 29.89
C GLU A 378 8.71 -26.10 28.78
N ALA A 379 8.23 -24.91 28.45
CA ALA A 379 7.25 -24.72 27.38
C ALA A 379 7.89 -24.83 25.99
N ILE A 380 9.14 -24.36 25.83
CA ILE A 380 9.80 -24.25 24.52
C ILE A 380 10.66 -25.49 24.22
N VAL A 381 11.31 -26.07 25.23
CA VAL A 381 12.28 -27.15 25.07
C VAL A 381 11.68 -28.48 25.55
N VAL A 382 11.68 -29.48 24.67
CA VAL A 382 11.20 -30.83 24.95
C VAL A 382 12.33 -31.82 24.60
N ASN A 383 12.69 -32.63 25.57
CA ASN A 383 13.80 -33.62 25.42
C ASN A 383 15.11 -33.01 24.95
N GLY A 384 15.45 -31.81 25.40
CA GLY A 384 16.68 -31.11 25.06
C GLY A 384 16.70 -30.41 23.70
N GLU A 385 15.56 -30.39 23.00
CA GLU A 385 15.42 -29.79 21.67
C GLU A 385 14.27 -28.77 21.69
N ILE A 386 14.28 -27.84 20.74
CA ILE A 386 13.15 -26.90 20.59
C ILE A 386 11.92 -27.71 20.11
N ASP A 387 10.80 -27.54 20.80
CA ASP A 387 9.53 -28.14 20.37
C ASP A 387 9.20 -27.72 18.94
N TYR A 388 8.90 -28.70 18.09
CA TYR A 388 8.59 -28.52 16.67
C TYR A 388 7.61 -27.39 16.39
N LYS A 389 6.63 -27.22 17.25
CA LYS A 389 5.64 -26.13 17.16
C LYS A 389 6.29 -24.76 17.19
N TYR A 390 7.28 -24.56 18.07
CA TYR A 390 7.97 -23.29 18.20
C TYR A 390 9.11 -23.15 17.19
N GLU A 391 9.73 -24.24 16.80
CA GLU A 391 10.69 -24.23 15.69
C GLU A 391 10.04 -23.69 14.41
N GLN A 392 8.86 -24.18 14.06
CA GLN A 392 8.15 -23.76 12.85
C GLN A 392 7.63 -22.32 12.92
N ASN A 393 7.06 -21.91 14.03
CA ASN A 393 6.28 -20.68 14.14
C ASN A 393 7.02 -19.50 14.79
N ASN A 394 8.04 -19.77 15.60
CA ASN A 394 8.67 -18.77 16.45
C ASN A 394 10.17 -18.60 16.23
N LEU A 395 10.86 -19.65 15.76
CA LEU A 395 12.31 -19.62 15.57
C LEU A 395 12.69 -18.64 14.46
N LEU A 396 13.42 -17.60 14.79
CA LEU A 396 14.03 -16.68 13.83
C LEU A 396 15.28 -17.30 13.18
N ILE A 397 16.15 -17.84 14.02
CA ILE A 397 17.40 -18.45 13.59
C ILE A 397 17.89 -19.45 14.64
N GLY A 398 18.43 -20.59 14.16
CA GLY A 398 19.29 -21.47 14.90
C GLY A 398 20.64 -21.53 14.20
N PHE A 399 21.71 -21.24 14.91
CA PHE A 399 23.05 -21.15 14.33
C PHE A 399 24.13 -21.77 15.21
N THR A 400 25.23 -22.16 14.55
CA THR A 400 26.47 -22.53 15.22
C THR A 400 27.56 -21.53 14.83
N GLN A 401 28.19 -20.93 15.82
CA GLN A 401 29.37 -20.09 15.62
C GLN A 401 30.62 -20.94 15.71
N LYS A 402 31.33 -21.02 14.62
CA LYS A 402 32.54 -21.88 14.49
C LYS A 402 33.47 -21.36 13.42
N GLU A 403 34.69 -21.94 13.41
CA GLU A 403 35.63 -21.69 12.32
C GLU A 403 35.05 -22.19 11.00
N VAL A 404 34.89 -21.29 10.04
CA VAL A 404 34.51 -21.65 8.68
C VAL A 404 35.73 -22.06 7.92
N LYS A 405 35.98 -23.36 7.82
CA LYS A 405 37.02 -23.90 6.92
C LYS A 405 36.47 -23.78 5.49
N GLU A 406 37.11 -22.99 4.66
CA GLU A 406 36.79 -22.97 3.23
C GLU A 406 37.10 -24.35 2.65
N GLU A 407 36.08 -25.14 2.36
CA GLU A 407 36.25 -26.37 1.62
C GLU A 407 36.71 -26.08 0.19
N GLY A 408 38.00 -26.22 -0.05
CA GLY A 408 38.57 -26.29 -1.40
C GLY A 408 38.55 -25.00 -2.21
N GLY A 409 38.40 -23.85 -1.59
CA GLY A 409 38.60 -22.58 -2.25
C GLY A 409 40.08 -22.40 -2.65
N SER A 410 40.33 -22.15 -3.91
CA SER A 410 41.68 -21.76 -4.36
C SER A 410 42.11 -20.51 -3.60
N GLN A 411 43.07 -20.69 -2.71
CA GLN A 411 43.60 -19.59 -1.92
C GLN A 411 44.37 -18.66 -2.86
N SER A 412 44.12 -17.37 -2.76
CA SER A 412 44.89 -16.39 -3.50
C SER A 412 45.80 -15.61 -2.57
N PHE A 413 46.98 -15.38 -3.00
CA PHE A 413 47.94 -14.57 -2.28
C PHE A 413 48.41 -13.40 -3.17
N LYS A 414 48.74 -12.32 -2.55
CA LYS A 414 49.28 -11.15 -3.22
C LYS A 414 50.77 -11.11 -3.01
N ILE A 415 51.51 -11.14 -4.09
CA ILE A 415 52.95 -10.97 -4.06
C ILE A 415 53.28 -9.48 -4.20
N LYS A 416 53.96 -8.95 -3.21
CA LYS A 416 54.47 -7.57 -3.24
C LYS A 416 55.96 -7.59 -3.52
N LYS A 417 56.37 -7.04 -4.63
CA LYS A 417 57.76 -6.98 -5.02
C LYS A 417 58.57 -6.09 -4.08
N MET A 418 59.64 -6.61 -3.59
CA MET A 418 60.70 -5.89 -2.94
C MET A 418 61.95 -5.94 -3.82
N GLY A 419 62.07 -5.09 -4.82
CA GLY A 419 63.14 -5.11 -5.80
C GLY A 419 62.67 -4.88 -7.23
N TYR A 420 63.41 -5.39 -8.20
CA TYR A 420 63.21 -5.09 -9.64
C TYR A 420 62.42 -6.17 -10.42
N LEU A 421 61.88 -7.21 -9.77
CA LEU A 421 61.14 -8.24 -10.47
C LEU A 421 59.62 -7.99 -10.41
N ASP A 422 58.99 -7.98 -11.56
CA ASP A 422 57.53 -7.95 -11.66
C ASP A 422 56.96 -9.34 -11.68
N VAL A 423 56.21 -9.71 -10.63
CA VAL A 423 55.58 -11.02 -10.53
C VAL A 423 54.09 -10.85 -10.59
N THR A 424 53.43 -11.52 -11.52
CA THR A 424 51.96 -11.57 -11.59
C THR A 424 51.51 -12.74 -10.69
N PRO A 425 50.70 -12.45 -9.64
CA PRO A 425 50.22 -13.51 -8.77
C PRO A 425 49.25 -14.44 -9.51
N THR A 426 49.45 -15.73 -9.36
CA THR A 426 48.59 -16.77 -9.91
C THR A 426 47.82 -17.41 -8.78
N LYS A 427 46.52 -17.65 -8.97
CA LYS A 427 45.73 -18.45 -8.02
C LYS A 427 46.24 -19.86 -8.00
N THR A 428 46.71 -20.32 -6.86
CA THR A 428 47.18 -21.69 -6.69
C THR A 428 47.03 -22.15 -5.25
N THR A 429 46.76 -23.42 -5.09
CA THR A 429 46.90 -24.17 -3.82
C THR A 429 48.23 -24.89 -3.73
N ASP A 430 49.04 -24.82 -4.78
CA ASP A 430 50.32 -25.47 -4.84
C ASP A 430 51.42 -24.59 -4.23
N THR A 431 51.94 -25.00 -3.10
CA THR A 431 53.03 -24.32 -2.39
C THR A 431 54.33 -24.33 -3.17
N SER A 432 54.46 -25.13 -4.23
CA SER A 432 55.66 -25.17 -5.09
C SER A 432 55.92 -23.83 -5.77
N ILE A 433 54.89 -23.04 -5.99
CA ILE A 433 55.04 -21.67 -6.56
C ILE A 433 55.87 -20.76 -5.65
N LEU A 434 55.79 -20.95 -4.34
CA LEU A 434 56.52 -20.16 -3.37
C LEU A 434 58.03 -20.45 -3.45
N ASN A 435 58.38 -21.68 -3.85
CA ASN A 435 59.76 -22.13 -4.02
C ASN A 435 60.41 -21.57 -5.30
N LEU A 436 59.63 -21.05 -6.23
CA LEU A 436 60.12 -20.37 -7.44
C LEU A 436 60.44 -18.89 -7.22
N LEU A 437 60.04 -18.36 -6.08
CA LEU A 437 60.26 -16.93 -5.74
C LEU A 437 61.58 -16.80 -4.96
N GLU A 438 62.69 -16.91 -5.67
CA GLU A 438 63.97 -16.57 -5.11
C GLU A 438 64.16 -15.05 -5.09
N GLY A 439 64.53 -14.51 -3.94
CA GLY A 439 64.80 -13.08 -3.78
C GLY A 439 63.95 -12.37 -2.75
N ASN A 440 63.96 -11.06 -2.79
CA ASN A 440 63.29 -10.23 -1.79
C ASN A 440 61.79 -9.99 -2.15
N TYR A 441 60.95 -10.94 -1.77
CA TYR A 441 59.48 -10.79 -1.95
C TYR A 441 58.78 -10.89 -0.60
N ASN A 442 57.77 -10.07 -0.41
CA ASN A 442 56.79 -10.23 0.64
C ASN A 442 55.54 -10.91 0.05
N ILE A 443 55.10 -11.94 0.70
CA ILE A 443 53.85 -12.65 0.35
C ILE A 443 52.83 -12.30 1.43
N GLU A 444 51.81 -11.59 1.02
CA GLU A 444 50.68 -11.26 1.91
C GLU A 444 49.50 -12.16 1.55
N PRO A 445 49.00 -12.99 2.46
CA PRO A 445 47.84 -13.82 2.19
C PRO A 445 46.59 -12.94 2.00
N VAL A 446 45.81 -13.31 1.02
CA VAL A 446 44.47 -12.71 0.81
C VAL A 446 43.47 -13.75 1.25
N GLY A 447 42.70 -13.45 2.31
CA GLY A 447 41.72 -14.40 2.85
C GLY A 447 42.24 -15.30 4.00
N GLY A 448 43.22 -14.85 4.76
CA GLY A 448 43.61 -15.49 6.04
C GLY A 448 44.52 -16.69 5.95
N ILE A 449 45.33 -16.83 4.89
CA ILE A 449 46.38 -17.85 4.82
C ILE A 449 47.50 -17.47 5.79
N ASN A 450 47.76 -18.34 6.76
CA ASN A 450 48.94 -18.21 7.58
C ASN A 450 50.11 -18.91 6.88
N LEU A 451 51.04 -18.15 6.32
CA LEU A 451 52.21 -18.64 5.62
C LEU A 451 53.45 -18.71 6.57
N SER A 452 53.23 -19.02 7.85
CA SER A 452 54.31 -19.26 8.81
C SER A 452 54.83 -20.66 8.74
#